data_c26a4115b3b29eba17bddf1dcd08e871
#
_entry.id   c26a4115b3b29eba17bddf1dcd08e871
#
_cell.length_a   1.000
_cell.length_b   1.000
_cell.length_c   1.000
_cell.angle_alpha   90.00
_cell.angle_beta   90.00
_cell.angle_gamma   90.00
#
_symmetry.space_group_name_H-M   'P 1'
#
loop_
_entity.id
_entity.type
_entity.pdbx_description
1 polymer ?
#
loop_
_entity_poly.entity_id
_entity_poly.type
_entity_poly.pdbx_seq_one_letter_code
_entity_poly.pdbx_strand_id
1 'polypeptide(L)'
;SSAASDVYKRQIAIFVYVGIEVGVPGTLNLFLTDPVEKGGAGIASTISGFVVGTYWFLMLIGRLAGASLGAKVSSKAMLTFTSALGLILVFLAIFSSTGTLVNLPVLQQGETGGLSFGFAEVPINAMYLVLVGFCTSIMWGGIFNLAVEGLGKYLAAASGLFMVLVCGGGILPVIQGWVADVAGFMASYWVIIAALAYLLYYGLVGCKNVNKDIPVE
;
A
#
# COMPACT_ATOMS: atom_id res chain seq x y z
N SER A 1 -15.41 -6.42 -26.48
CA SER A 1 -14.01 -6.20 -26.07
C SER A 1 -13.91 -5.22 -24.91
N SER A 2 -14.76 -4.21 -24.83
CA SER A 2 -14.74 -3.22 -23.74
C SER A 2 -15.06 -3.83 -22.38
N ALA A 3 -16.05 -4.73 -22.28
CA ALA A 3 -16.42 -5.37 -21.03
C ALA A 3 -15.33 -6.29 -20.49
N ALA A 4 -14.67 -7.07 -21.34
CA ALA A 4 -13.55 -7.91 -20.96
C ALA A 4 -12.36 -7.05 -20.47
N SER A 5 -12.06 -5.96 -21.17
CA SER A 5 -11.01 -5.02 -20.76
C SER A 5 -11.31 -4.39 -19.39
N ASP A 6 -12.56 -4.04 -19.12
CA ASP A 6 -12.97 -3.50 -17.83
C ASP A 6 -12.76 -4.50 -16.70
N VAL A 7 -13.11 -5.77 -16.89
CA VAL A 7 -12.88 -6.83 -15.91
C VAL A 7 -11.39 -6.98 -15.59
N TYR A 8 -10.53 -7.01 -16.61
CA TYR A 8 -9.07 -7.10 -16.40
C TYR A 8 -8.52 -5.90 -15.61
N LYS A 9 -8.98 -4.69 -15.88
CA LYS A 9 -8.56 -3.49 -15.14
C LYS A 9 -8.90 -3.59 -13.67
N ARG A 10 -10.08 -4.07 -13.33
CA ARG A 10 -10.53 -4.29 -11.95
C ARG A 10 -9.68 -5.33 -11.24
N GLN A 11 -9.42 -6.45 -11.92
CA GLN A 11 -8.60 -7.54 -11.38
C GLN A 11 -7.16 -7.08 -11.10
N ILE A 12 -6.54 -6.39 -12.04
CA ILE A 12 -5.18 -5.88 -11.88
C ILE A 12 -5.12 -4.86 -10.73
N ALA A 13 -6.14 -4.01 -10.58
CA ALA A 13 -6.19 -3.04 -9.49
C ALA A 13 -6.13 -3.72 -8.11
N ILE A 14 -6.89 -4.77 -7.89
CA ILE A 14 -6.88 -5.51 -6.62
C ILE A 14 -5.55 -6.22 -6.41
N PHE A 15 -5.03 -6.87 -7.45
CA PHE A 15 -3.77 -7.61 -7.41
C PHE A 15 -2.60 -6.69 -7.02
N VAL A 16 -2.45 -5.54 -7.69
CA VAL A 16 -1.34 -4.64 -7.40
C VAL A 16 -1.52 -3.92 -6.06
N TYR A 17 -2.75 -3.62 -5.65
CA TYR A 17 -3.00 -3.02 -4.35
C TYR A 17 -2.48 -3.90 -3.20
N VAL A 18 -2.82 -5.17 -3.19
CA VAL A 18 -2.37 -6.08 -2.12
C VAL A 18 -0.86 -6.24 -2.16
N GLY A 19 -0.26 -6.22 -3.34
CA GLY A 19 1.19 -6.19 -3.50
C GLY A 19 1.84 -4.96 -2.87
N ILE A 20 1.22 -3.79 -2.99
CA ILE A 20 1.69 -2.56 -2.32
C ILE A 20 1.53 -2.69 -0.81
N GLU A 21 0.37 -3.10 -0.35
CA GLU A 21 0.04 -3.20 1.07
C GLU A 21 1.03 -4.08 1.83
N VAL A 22 1.43 -5.18 1.26
CA VAL A 22 2.38 -6.14 1.86
C VAL A 22 3.83 -5.80 1.51
N GLY A 23 4.09 -5.36 0.28
CA GLY A 23 5.44 -5.10 -0.22
C GLY A 23 6.13 -3.92 0.46
N VAL A 24 5.39 -2.85 0.75
CA VAL A 24 5.96 -1.66 1.41
C VAL A 24 6.51 -2.01 2.79
N PRO A 25 5.74 -2.58 3.73
CA PRO A 25 6.26 -2.89 5.07
C PRO A 25 7.24 -4.07 5.07
N GLY A 26 7.05 -5.05 4.21
CA GLY A 26 7.92 -6.22 4.14
C GLY A 26 9.35 -5.86 3.72
N THR A 27 9.50 -5.10 2.65
CA THR A 27 10.82 -4.61 2.20
C THR A 27 11.39 -3.56 3.15
N LEU A 28 10.57 -2.74 3.78
CA LEU A 28 11.00 -1.80 4.81
C LEU A 28 11.66 -2.52 5.98
N ASN A 29 11.06 -3.62 6.46
CA ASN A 29 11.65 -4.41 7.53
C ASN A 29 13.01 -4.96 7.14
N LEU A 30 13.16 -5.51 5.94
CA LEU A 30 14.45 -6.00 5.43
C LEU A 30 15.48 -4.88 5.32
N PHE A 31 15.10 -3.73 4.78
CA PHE A 31 15.99 -2.56 4.69
C PHE A 31 16.47 -2.12 6.07
N LEU A 32 15.60 -2.04 7.06
CA LEU A 32 15.96 -1.58 8.39
C LEU A 32 16.88 -2.57 9.11
N THR A 33 16.68 -3.86 8.95
CA THR A 33 17.40 -4.89 9.71
C THR A 33 18.69 -5.38 9.04
N ASP A 34 18.80 -5.30 7.73
CA ASP A 34 20.01 -5.75 7.03
C ASP A 34 21.24 -4.92 7.41
N PRO A 35 22.43 -5.56 7.44
CA PRO A 35 23.67 -4.85 7.72
C PRO A 35 23.95 -3.71 6.73
N VAL A 36 24.63 -2.68 7.21
CA VAL A 36 25.00 -1.51 6.40
C VAL A 36 25.85 -1.90 5.18
N GLU A 37 26.69 -2.92 5.32
CA GLU A 37 27.54 -3.45 4.23
C GLU A 37 26.70 -4.05 3.08
N LYS A 38 25.46 -4.46 3.37
CA LYS A 38 24.52 -4.98 2.39
C LYS A 38 23.51 -3.93 1.90
N GLY A 39 23.71 -2.67 2.25
CA GLY A 39 22.82 -1.58 1.88
C GLY A 39 21.64 -1.35 2.82
N GLY A 40 21.60 -2.06 3.95
CA GLY A 40 20.58 -1.88 4.97
C GLY A 40 20.92 -0.78 5.97
N ALA A 41 20.06 -0.57 6.95
CA ALA A 41 20.23 0.42 8.00
C ALA A 41 20.91 -0.14 9.27
N GLY A 42 21.03 -1.45 9.39
CA GLY A 42 21.68 -2.11 10.53
C GLY A 42 20.94 -1.91 11.86
N ILE A 43 19.64 -1.72 11.84
CA ILE A 43 18.80 -1.46 13.01
C ILE A 43 18.35 -2.79 13.65
N ALA A 44 18.28 -2.81 14.99
CA ALA A 44 17.80 -3.99 15.70
C ALA A 44 16.39 -4.40 15.27
N SER A 45 16.14 -5.70 15.16
CA SER A 45 14.86 -6.25 14.70
C SER A 45 13.68 -5.81 15.55
N THR A 46 13.87 -5.61 16.86
CA THR A 46 12.84 -5.10 17.77
C THR A 46 12.39 -3.69 17.38
N ILE A 47 13.34 -2.81 17.08
CA ILE A 47 13.05 -1.43 16.66
C ILE A 47 12.41 -1.42 15.27
N SER A 48 12.90 -2.23 14.34
CA SER A 48 12.28 -2.40 13.03
C SER A 48 10.84 -2.89 13.16
N GLY A 49 10.59 -3.84 14.07
CA GLY A 49 9.24 -4.32 14.38
C GLY A 49 8.31 -3.20 14.86
N PHE A 50 8.80 -2.27 15.68
CA PHE A 50 8.01 -1.12 16.12
C PHE A 50 7.70 -0.16 14.96
N VAL A 51 8.65 0.07 14.06
CA VAL A 51 8.47 0.92 12.88
C VAL A 51 7.42 0.31 11.95
N VAL A 52 7.55 -0.97 11.63
CA VAL A 52 6.59 -1.69 10.76
C VAL A 52 5.22 -1.83 11.44
N GLY A 53 5.21 -2.06 12.76
CA GLY A 53 3.97 -2.05 13.55
C GLY A 53 3.25 -0.70 13.48
N THR A 54 4.00 0.39 13.40
CA THR A 54 3.44 1.74 13.22
C THR A 54 2.80 1.90 11.85
N TYR A 55 3.37 1.32 10.79
CA TYR A 55 2.74 1.24 9.47
C TYR A 55 1.35 0.57 9.57
N TRP A 56 1.26 -0.57 10.22
CA TRP A 56 -0.01 -1.29 10.41
C TRP A 56 -1.00 -0.53 11.30
N PHE A 57 -0.49 0.18 12.32
CA PHE A 57 -1.32 1.04 13.16
C PHE A 57 -1.92 2.21 12.38
N LEU A 58 -1.13 2.87 11.53
CA LEU A 58 -1.63 3.91 10.64
C LEU A 58 -2.65 3.35 9.64
N MET A 59 -2.49 2.11 9.21
CA MET A 59 -3.46 1.42 8.37
C MET A 59 -4.79 1.25 9.10
N LEU A 60 -4.78 0.87 10.36
CA LEU A 60 -5.99 0.77 11.19
C LEU A 60 -6.70 2.12 11.30
N ILE A 61 -5.97 3.18 11.66
CA ILE A 61 -6.51 4.54 11.76
C ILE A 61 -7.09 5.00 10.43
N GLY A 62 -6.36 4.78 9.35
CA GLY A 62 -6.80 5.17 8.01
C GLY A 62 -8.03 4.41 7.53
N ARG A 63 -8.20 3.15 7.91
CA ARG A 63 -9.43 2.39 7.60
C ARG A 63 -10.64 2.95 8.34
N LEU A 64 -10.47 3.35 9.59
CA LEU A 64 -11.53 4.01 10.35
C LEU A 64 -11.88 5.39 9.76
N ALA A 65 -10.86 6.17 9.43
CA ALA A 65 -11.04 7.46 8.76
C ALA A 65 -11.69 7.31 7.37
N GLY A 66 -11.24 6.32 6.59
CA GLY A 66 -11.78 6.02 5.27
C GLY A 66 -13.24 5.61 5.30
N ALA A 67 -13.64 4.85 6.30
CA ALA A 67 -15.05 4.49 6.50
C ALA A 67 -15.92 5.73 6.75
N SER A 68 -15.42 6.68 7.54
CA SER A 68 -16.12 7.95 7.81
C SER A 68 -16.15 8.85 6.58
N LEU A 69 -15.05 8.94 5.83
CA LEU A 69 -14.94 9.74 4.61
C LEU A 69 -15.75 9.17 3.45
N GLY A 70 -15.92 7.85 3.39
CA GLY A 70 -16.66 7.16 2.33
C GLY A 70 -18.12 7.58 2.22
N ALA A 71 -18.70 8.13 3.29
CA ALA A 71 -20.04 8.70 3.28
C ALA A 71 -20.10 10.08 2.59
N LYS A 72 -18.97 10.78 2.45
CA LYS A 72 -18.88 12.16 1.97
C LYS A 72 -18.09 12.32 0.68
N VAL A 73 -17.17 11.41 0.40
CA VAL A 73 -16.24 11.48 -0.72
C VAL A 73 -16.41 10.23 -1.59
N SER A 74 -16.40 10.40 -2.91
CA SER A 74 -16.52 9.28 -3.84
C SER A 74 -15.31 8.36 -3.77
N SER A 75 -15.54 7.06 -4.04
CA SER A 75 -14.45 6.07 -4.10
C SER A 75 -13.38 6.43 -5.13
N LYS A 76 -13.80 6.99 -6.27
CA LYS A 76 -12.89 7.47 -7.31
C LYS A 76 -11.97 8.59 -6.80
N ALA A 77 -12.53 9.58 -6.10
CA ALA A 77 -11.76 10.70 -5.54
C ALA A 77 -10.79 10.22 -4.45
N MET A 78 -11.23 9.33 -3.57
CA MET A 78 -10.37 8.75 -2.52
C MET A 78 -9.21 7.98 -3.13
N LEU A 79 -9.46 7.10 -4.09
CA LEU A 79 -8.42 6.32 -4.74
C LEU A 79 -7.43 7.21 -5.50
N THR A 80 -7.91 8.18 -6.26
CA THR A 80 -7.06 9.11 -7.00
C THR A 80 -6.15 9.91 -6.09
N PHE A 81 -6.71 10.47 -5.01
CA PHE A 81 -5.94 11.27 -4.05
C PHE A 81 -4.90 10.44 -3.31
N THR A 82 -5.29 9.28 -2.78
CA THR A 82 -4.37 8.42 -2.01
C THR A 82 -3.30 7.80 -2.89
N SER A 83 -3.60 7.45 -4.13
CA SER A 83 -2.60 6.95 -5.08
C SER A 83 -1.58 8.03 -5.43
N ALA A 84 -2.03 9.26 -5.67
CA ALA A 84 -1.13 10.38 -5.96
C ALA A 84 -0.24 10.71 -4.75
N LEU A 85 -0.82 10.77 -3.55
CA LEU A 85 -0.05 11.00 -2.32
C LEU A 85 0.93 9.87 -2.05
N GLY A 86 0.52 8.62 -2.25
CA GLY A 86 1.40 7.46 -2.12
C GLY A 86 2.58 7.51 -3.10
N LEU A 87 2.35 7.91 -4.35
CA LEU A 87 3.41 8.13 -5.33
C LEU A 87 4.42 9.18 -4.85
N ILE A 88 3.94 10.31 -4.35
CA ILE A 88 4.81 11.37 -3.83
C ILE A 88 5.66 10.84 -2.68
N LEU A 89 5.06 10.13 -1.72
CA LEU A 89 5.76 9.58 -0.57
C LEU A 89 6.82 8.55 -0.96
N VAL A 90 6.52 7.66 -1.90
CA VAL A 90 7.48 6.66 -2.36
C VAL A 90 8.61 7.30 -3.18
N PHE A 91 8.33 8.30 -4.00
CA PHE A 91 9.37 9.07 -4.68
C PHE A 91 10.29 9.76 -3.69
N LEU A 92 9.74 10.40 -2.65
CA LEU A 92 10.54 11.00 -1.59
C LEU A 92 11.41 9.97 -0.88
N ALA A 93 10.88 8.78 -0.63
CA ALA A 93 11.65 7.68 -0.03
C ALA A 93 12.82 7.24 -0.93
N ILE A 94 12.58 7.06 -2.22
CA ILE A 94 13.61 6.61 -3.17
C ILE A 94 14.75 7.63 -3.31
N PHE A 95 14.40 8.92 -3.42
CA PHE A 95 15.38 9.98 -3.70
C PHE A 95 15.98 10.62 -2.46
N SER A 96 15.49 10.28 -1.26
CA SER A 96 16.11 10.76 -0.02
C SER A 96 17.35 9.96 0.34
N SER A 97 18.34 10.64 0.94
CA SER A 97 19.55 9.98 1.41
C SER A 97 19.24 9.03 2.57
N THR A 98 19.77 7.81 2.49
CA THR A 98 19.67 6.83 3.59
C THR A 98 20.50 7.21 4.82
N GLY A 99 21.41 8.18 4.68
CA GLY A 99 22.21 8.71 5.78
C GLY A 99 21.49 9.79 6.61
N THR A 100 20.37 10.33 6.13
CA THR A 100 19.59 11.30 6.87
C THR A 100 18.70 10.57 7.88
N LEU A 101 18.92 10.80 9.17
CA LEU A 101 18.18 10.16 10.26
C LEU A 101 17.15 11.10 10.83
N VAL A 102 16.01 10.53 11.22
CA VAL A 102 14.90 11.25 11.90
C VAL A 102 14.42 10.45 13.09
N ASN A 103 13.88 11.13 14.09
CA ASN A 103 13.18 10.51 15.20
C ASN A 103 11.73 10.29 14.82
N LEU A 104 11.38 9.05 14.44
CA LEU A 104 10.04 8.67 14.06
C LEU A 104 9.24 8.28 15.31
N PRO A 105 8.05 8.87 15.55
CA PRO A 105 7.14 8.37 16.55
C PRO A 105 6.70 6.95 16.19
N VAL A 106 6.83 6.02 17.13
CA VAL A 106 6.47 4.62 16.92
C VAL A 106 5.60 4.11 18.06
N LEU A 107 4.75 3.14 17.74
CA LEU A 107 4.03 2.36 18.72
C LEU A 107 4.96 1.25 19.21
N GLN A 108 5.24 1.21 20.49
CA GLN A 108 6.18 0.27 21.10
C GLN A 108 5.58 -0.43 22.31
N GLN A 109 6.24 -1.47 22.78
CA GLN A 109 5.90 -2.14 24.03
C GLN A 109 6.49 -1.35 25.19
N GLY A 110 5.64 -0.94 26.13
CA GLY A 110 6.07 -0.26 27.35
C GLY A 110 6.74 -1.20 28.35
N GLU A 111 7.41 -0.64 29.35
CA GLU A 111 8.11 -1.40 30.39
C GLU A 111 7.20 -2.36 31.16
N THR A 112 5.93 -2.06 31.28
CA THR A 112 4.90 -2.87 31.94
C THR A 112 4.18 -3.86 31.02
N GLY A 113 4.66 -4.02 29.77
CA GLY A 113 4.06 -4.92 28.77
C GLY A 113 2.88 -4.35 28.00
N GLY A 114 2.44 -3.13 28.30
CA GLY A 114 1.40 -2.43 27.55
C GLY A 114 1.94 -1.71 26.32
N LEU A 115 1.04 -1.25 25.45
CA LEU A 115 1.40 -0.41 24.31
C LEU A 115 1.66 1.02 24.77
N SER A 116 2.72 1.62 24.25
CA SER A 116 3.08 3.02 24.51
C SER A 116 3.62 3.66 23.22
N PHE A 117 3.70 5.00 23.22
CA PHE A 117 4.37 5.72 22.15
C PHE A 117 5.81 6.04 22.54
N GLY A 118 6.71 5.88 21.61
CA GLY A 118 8.11 6.23 21.74
C GLY A 118 8.66 6.76 20.43
N PHE A 119 9.97 6.92 20.38
CA PHE A 119 10.66 7.41 19.19
C PHE A 119 11.73 6.40 18.79
N ALA A 120 11.87 6.20 17.49
CA ALA A 120 12.96 5.42 16.90
C ALA A 120 13.74 6.30 15.93
N GLU A 121 15.08 6.28 16.05
CA GLU A 121 15.95 6.93 15.10
C GLU A 121 16.11 6.02 13.87
N VAL A 122 15.61 6.48 12.74
CA VAL A 122 15.58 5.70 11.50
C VAL A 122 15.93 6.61 10.31
N PRO A 123 16.39 6.05 9.17
CA PRO A 123 16.51 6.82 7.94
C PRO A 123 15.19 7.49 7.56
N ILE A 124 15.25 8.70 7.02
CA ILE A 124 14.06 9.46 6.60
C ILE A 124 13.20 8.69 5.58
N ASN A 125 13.83 7.83 4.79
CA ASN A 125 13.13 6.92 3.86
C ASN A 125 12.05 6.10 4.57
N ALA A 126 12.36 5.59 5.76
CA ALA A 126 11.43 4.81 6.57
C ALA A 126 10.20 5.63 6.99
N MET A 127 10.39 6.91 7.33
CA MET A 127 9.28 7.80 7.67
C MET A 127 8.30 7.95 6.51
N TYR A 128 8.79 8.20 5.30
CA TYR A 128 7.94 8.30 4.12
C TYR A 128 7.19 7.01 3.83
N LEU A 129 7.86 5.85 3.96
CA LEU A 129 7.25 4.55 3.70
C LEU A 129 6.20 4.17 4.76
N VAL A 130 6.42 4.54 6.02
CA VAL A 130 5.41 4.35 7.08
C VAL A 130 4.15 5.17 6.80
N LEU A 131 4.30 6.40 6.31
CA LEU A 131 3.16 7.25 5.93
C LEU A 131 2.34 6.67 4.78
N VAL A 132 2.93 5.86 3.92
CA VAL A 132 2.19 5.14 2.87
C VAL A 132 1.13 4.21 3.47
N GLY A 133 1.31 3.71 4.68
CA GLY A 133 0.31 2.90 5.39
C GLY A 133 -1.03 3.60 5.55
N PHE A 134 -1.03 4.89 5.78
CA PHE A 134 -2.26 5.69 5.83
C PHE A 134 -2.94 5.77 4.45
N CYS A 135 -2.16 5.92 3.38
CA CYS A 135 -2.67 5.92 2.01
C CYS A 135 -3.28 4.58 1.62
N THR A 136 -2.58 3.47 1.88
CA THR A 136 -3.05 2.12 1.52
C THR A 136 -4.33 1.75 2.25
N SER A 137 -4.50 2.19 3.49
CA SER A 137 -5.70 1.92 4.28
C SER A 137 -6.96 2.51 3.66
N ILE A 138 -6.89 3.73 3.15
CA ILE A 138 -8.01 4.42 2.50
C ILE A 138 -8.25 3.85 1.10
N MET A 139 -7.19 3.45 0.38
CA MET A 139 -7.28 2.88 -0.96
C MET A 139 -8.18 1.65 -1.04
N TRP A 140 -8.11 0.76 -0.07
CA TRP A 140 -8.81 -0.54 -0.16
C TRP A 140 -10.31 -0.39 -0.37
N GLY A 141 -10.96 0.43 0.44
CA GLY A 141 -12.39 0.68 0.29
C GLY A 141 -12.73 1.27 -1.07
N GLY A 142 -11.93 2.23 -1.53
CA GLY A 142 -12.10 2.83 -2.85
C GLY A 142 -11.94 1.83 -3.99
N ILE A 143 -10.86 1.04 -3.96
CA ILE A 143 -10.58 0.02 -5.00
C ILE A 143 -11.68 -1.03 -5.05
N PHE A 144 -12.06 -1.59 -3.89
CA PHE A 144 -13.06 -2.64 -3.83
C PHE A 144 -14.42 -2.13 -4.33
N ASN A 145 -14.86 -0.97 -3.86
CA ASN A 145 -16.12 -0.37 -4.30
C ASN A 145 -16.14 -0.13 -5.82
N LEU A 146 -15.05 0.42 -6.38
CA LEU A 146 -14.94 0.62 -7.82
C LEU A 146 -14.87 -0.70 -8.59
N ALA A 147 -14.21 -1.72 -8.04
CA ALA A 147 -14.06 -3.01 -8.69
C ALA A 147 -15.39 -3.77 -8.81
N VAL A 148 -16.30 -3.57 -7.87
CA VAL A 148 -17.62 -4.24 -7.87
C VAL A 148 -18.74 -3.35 -8.43
N GLU A 149 -18.44 -2.10 -8.75
CA GLU A 149 -19.42 -1.16 -9.29
C GLU A 149 -20.07 -1.69 -10.58
N GLY A 150 -21.39 -1.60 -10.65
CA GLY A 150 -22.17 -1.99 -11.83
C GLY A 150 -22.29 -3.50 -12.06
N LEU A 151 -21.91 -4.33 -11.11
CA LEU A 151 -22.03 -5.80 -11.23
C LEU A 151 -23.40 -6.35 -10.78
N GLY A 152 -24.20 -5.56 -10.06
CA GLY A 152 -25.56 -5.92 -9.66
C GLY A 152 -25.63 -7.31 -9.01
N LYS A 153 -26.47 -8.19 -9.55
CA LYS A 153 -26.66 -9.57 -9.05
C LYS A 153 -25.39 -10.44 -9.03
N TYR A 154 -24.35 -10.06 -9.74
CA TYR A 154 -23.06 -10.77 -9.77
C TYR A 154 -22.09 -10.30 -8.69
N LEU A 155 -22.51 -9.40 -7.81
CA LEU A 155 -21.67 -8.81 -6.76
C LEU A 155 -21.01 -9.88 -5.87
N ALA A 156 -21.79 -10.87 -5.41
CA ALA A 156 -21.27 -11.91 -4.52
C ALA A 156 -20.21 -12.79 -5.21
N ALA A 157 -20.47 -13.21 -6.46
CA ALA A 157 -19.54 -14.02 -7.24
C ALA A 157 -18.26 -13.25 -7.57
N ALA A 158 -18.39 -11.97 -7.97
CA ALA A 158 -17.26 -11.10 -8.26
C ALA A 158 -16.42 -10.83 -7.02
N SER A 159 -17.03 -10.58 -5.86
CA SER A 159 -16.32 -10.39 -4.60
C SER A 159 -15.50 -11.61 -4.21
N GLY A 160 -16.06 -12.83 -4.38
CA GLY A 160 -15.32 -14.07 -4.17
C GLY A 160 -14.12 -14.22 -5.09
N LEU A 161 -14.31 -13.91 -6.38
CA LEU A 161 -13.22 -13.95 -7.37
C LEU A 161 -12.13 -12.93 -7.05
N PHE A 162 -12.49 -11.71 -6.67
CA PHE A 162 -11.53 -10.67 -6.32
C PHE A 162 -10.71 -11.03 -5.07
N MET A 163 -11.27 -11.78 -4.13
CA MET A 163 -10.52 -12.29 -2.99
C MET A 163 -9.40 -13.27 -3.41
N VAL A 164 -9.55 -14.00 -4.49
CA VAL A 164 -8.47 -14.85 -5.04
C VAL A 164 -7.29 -14.00 -5.51
N LEU A 165 -7.55 -12.79 -6.01
CA LEU A 165 -6.50 -11.87 -6.50
C LEU A 165 -5.67 -11.26 -5.37
N VAL A 166 -6.07 -11.44 -4.12
CA VAL A 166 -5.25 -11.11 -2.94
C VAL A 166 -3.89 -11.83 -2.95
N CYS A 167 -3.74 -12.90 -3.74
CA CYS A 167 -2.44 -13.54 -3.98
C CYS A 167 -1.36 -12.58 -4.51
N GLY A 168 -1.73 -11.41 -5.03
CA GLY A 168 -0.79 -10.34 -5.36
C GLY A 168 0.13 -9.97 -4.20
N GLY A 169 -0.34 -10.12 -2.95
CA GLY A 169 0.46 -9.96 -1.73
C GLY A 169 1.56 -11.00 -1.55
N GLY A 170 1.52 -12.11 -2.28
CA GLY A 170 2.59 -13.10 -2.32
C GLY A 170 3.52 -12.95 -3.52
N ILE A 171 3.04 -12.36 -4.62
CA ILE A 171 3.78 -12.28 -5.89
C ILE A 171 4.59 -10.99 -6.01
N LEU A 172 3.97 -9.83 -5.81
CA LEU A 172 4.67 -8.54 -5.94
C LEU A 172 5.83 -8.38 -4.94
N PRO A 173 5.71 -8.77 -3.67
CA PRO A 173 6.84 -8.73 -2.75
C PRO A 173 8.02 -9.60 -3.20
N VAL A 174 7.79 -10.72 -3.86
CA VAL A 174 8.87 -11.56 -4.43
C VAL A 174 9.59 -10.81 -5.54
N ILE A 175 8.87 -10.16 -6.44
CA ILE A 175 9.46 -9.33 -7.50
C ILE A 175 10.23 -8.17 -6.89
N GLN A 176 9.68 -7.49 -5.91
CA GLN A 176 10.33 -6.40 -5.20
C GLN A 176 11.60 -6.88 -4.50
N GLY A 177 11.57 -8.03 -3.84
CA GLY A 177 12.73 -8.65 -3.21
C GLY A 177 13.84 -8.99 -4.21
N TRP A 178 13.48 -9.49 -5.37
CA TRP A 178 14.44 -9.73 -6.44
C TRP A 178 15.12 -8.44 -6.92
N VAL A 179 14.36 -7.38 -7.13
CA VAL A 179 14.91 -6.06 -7.48
C VAL A 179 15.81 -5.53 -6.36
N ALA A 180 15.44 -5.72 -5.10
CA ALA A 180 16.28 -5.32 -3.96
C ALA A 180 17.63 -6.05 -3.96
N ASP A 181 17.64 -7.33 -4.28
CA ASP A 181 18.87 -8.14 -4.36
C ASP A 181 19.79 -7.68 -5.51
N VAL A 182 19.20 -7.28 -6.63
CA VAL A 182 19.96 -6.89 -7.84
C VAL A 182 20.37 -5.42 -7.83
N ALA A 183 19.51 -4.53 -7.36
CA ALA A 183 19.67 -3.07 -7.52
C ALA A 183 19.61 -2.28 -6.21
N GLY A 184 19.34 -2.92 -5.08
CA GLY A 184 19.25 -2.28 -3.76
C GLY A 184 17.83 -2.05 -3.27
N PHE A 185 17.68 -1.81 -1.95
CA PHE A 185 16.39 -1.68 -1.29
C PHE A 185 15.55 -0.52 -1.84
N MET A 186 16.14 0.67 -1.95
CA MET A 186 15.36 1.82 -2.43
C MET A 186 14.98 1.67 -3.90
N ALA A 187 15.82 1.08 -4.73
CA ALA A 187 15.51 0.78 -6.13
C ALA A 187 14.35 -0.21 -6.26
N SER A 188 14.16 -1.11 -5.31
CA SER A 188 13.04 -2.06 -5.30
C SER A 188 11.68 -1.37 -5.21
N TYR A 189 11.61 -0.18 -4.64
CA TYR A 189 10.38 0.60 -4.55
C TYR A 189 9.90 1.17 -5.89
N TRP A 190 10.70 1.09 -6.96
CA TRP A 190 10.20 1.35 -8.31
C TRP A 190 9.09 0.39 -8.72
N VAL A 191 9.10 -0.84 -8.21
CA VAL A 191 7.97 -1.78 -8.39
C VAL A 191 6.70 -1.21 -7.76
N ILE A 192 6.81 -0.64 -6.57
CA ILE A 192 5.69 0.03 -5.88
C ILE A 192 5.23 1.27 -6.64
N ILE A 193 6.16 2.05 -7.19
CA ILE A 193 5.85 3.20 -8.06
C ILE A 193 5.01 2.75 -9.27
N ALA A 194 5.40 1.69 -9.95
CA ALA A 194 4.66 1.16 -11.09
C ALA A 194 3.25 0.72 -10.68
N ALA A 195 3.11 0.05 -9.54
CA ALA A 195 1.81 -0.38 -9.01
C ALA A 195 0.92 0.81 -8.63
N LEU A 196 1.47 1.82 -7.94
CA LEU A 196 0.75 3.04 -7.58
C LEU A 196 0.35 3.86 -8.81
N ALA A 197 1.21 3.93 -9.81
CA ALA A 197 0.90 4.59 -11.09
C ALA A 197 -0.28 3.92 -11.79
N TYR A 198 -0.35 2.60 -11.76
CA TYR A 198 -1.51 1.87 -12.27
C TYR A 198 -2.78 2.19 -11.48
N LEU A 199 -2.70 2.26 -10.15
CA LEU A 199 -3.86 2.60 -9.32
C LEU A 199 -4.33 4.03 -9.56
N LEU A 200 -3.41 4.97 -9.78
CA LEU A 200 -3.76 6.34 -10.15
C LEU A 200 -4.48 6.38 -11.50
N TYR A 201 -3.97 5.65 -12.50
CA TYR A 201 -4.64 5.48 -13.81
C TYR A 201 -6.03 4.88 -13.63
N TYR A 202 -6.17 3.83 -12.83
CA TYR A 202 -7.45 3.19 -12.56
C TYR A 202 -8.44 4.15 -11.89
N GLY A 203 -7.99 4.94 -10.93
CA GLY A 203 -8.81 5.96 -10.26
C GLY A 203 -9.25 7.07 -11.20
N LEU A 204 -8.39 7.51 -12.14
CA LEU A 204 -8.69 8.61 -13.05
C LEU A 204 -9.55 8.19 -14.25
N VAL A 205 -9.23 7.07 -14.88
CA VAL A 205 -9.79 6.68 -16.18
C VAL A 205 -10.29 5.23 -16.20
N GLY A 206 -9.52 4.30 -15.65
CA GLY A 206 -9.74 2.86 -15.81
C GLY A 206 -10.97 2.33 -15.08
N CYS A 207 -11.48 3.07 -14.10
CA CYS A 207 -12.63 2.66 -13.28
C CYS A 207 -13.99 2.90 -13.95
N LYS A 208 -14.02 3.48 -15.15
CA LYS A 208 -15.30 3.72 -15.86
C LYS A 208 -16.02 2.41 -16.07
N ASN A 209 -17.27 2.35 -15.59
CA ASN A 209 -18.13 1.20 -15.82
C ASN A 209 -18.66 1.24 -17.25
N VAL A 210 -18.33 0.21 -18.03
CA VAL A 210 -18.83 0.03 -19.40
C VAL A 210 -19.94 -1.02 -19.51
N ASN A 211 -20.26 -1.71 -18.40
CA ASN A 211 -21.30 -2.75 -18.33
C ASN A 211 -22.65 -2.13 -17.99
N LYS A 212 -23.28 -1.50 -18.97
CA LYS A 212 -24.58 -0.82 -18.78
C LYS A 212 -25.78 -1.78 -18.74
N ASP A 213 -25.58 -3.02 -19.17
CA ASP A 213 -26.65 -4.00 -19.35
C ASP A 213 -26.86 -4.91 -18.12
N ILE A 214 -26.05 -4.76 -17.08
CA ILE A 214 -26.17 -5.52 -15.84
C ILE A 214 -27.13 -4.78 -14.90
N PRO A 215 -28.28 -5.42 -14.49
CA PRO A 215 -29.20 -4.78 -13.57
C PRO A 215 -28.54 -4.48 -12.23
N VAL A 216 -28.70 -3.26 -11.76
CA VAL A 216 -28.32 -2.83 -10.43
C VAL A 216 -29.58 -2.93 -9.57
N GLU A 217 -29.68 -3.98 -8.77
CA GLU A 217 -30.73 -4.15 -7.75
C GLU A 217 -30.21 -3.66 -6.39
#